data_24a9553de0b6557e8ac5b1bb975868ed
#
_entry.id   24a9553de0b6557e8ac5b1bb975868ed
#
_cell.length_a   1.000
_cell.length_b   1.000
_cell.length_c   1.000
_cell.angle_alpha   90.00
_cell.angle_beta   90.00
_cell.angle_gamma   90.00
#
_symmetry.space_group_name_H-M   'P 1'
#
loop_
_entity.id
_entity.type
_entity.pdbx_description
1 polymer ?
#
loop_
_entity_poly.entity_id
_entity_poly.type
_entity_poly.pdbx_seq_one_letter_code
_entity_poly.pdbx_strand_id
1 'polypeptide(L)'
;TICDFSTPDSWVILSPIEQSIKRKIEAVGTPLKDWDINIYRGVLTGCNEAFIINSEKRDEILANCQTDDERNRTAELIRPILRGRDIKRYIYDWADVWLINTHNGIKGRLERIHIEDYPAVKAHLDQFWDKIKDRADQGDTPYNLRNCAYLEDFCKPKIVYPNMTKYMPFTYDEGAYLTNQKCFIITGELVAYLTAFLNSSLFKYCFRDSFPELQGGTRELSKIFFDKIPVLKVSSAIEQRFIEAVDDIQQSYTSQKAKAIDTMFFDLYNLTANECRIIGFIGIE
;
A
#
# COMPACT_ATOMS: atom_id res chain seq x y z
N THR A 1 -8.01 12.38 36.82
CA THR A 1 -8.39 11.84 35.48
C THR A 1 -9.88 12.12 35.30
N ILE A 2 -10.25 12.94 34.34
CA ILE A 2 -11.65 13.20 34.00
C ILE A 2 -11.97 12.23 32.86
N CYS A 3 -12.87 11.27 33.13
CA CYS A 3 -13.37 10.37 32.09
C CYS A 3 -14.68 10.95 31.54
N ASP A 4 -14.75 11.16 30.23
CA ASP A 4 -15.98 11.51 29.54
C ASP A 4 -16.68 10.21 29.12
N PHE A 5 -17.88 9.97 29.61
CA PHE A 5 -18.68 8.76 29.40
C PHE A 5 -19.83 9.00 28.40
N SER A 6 -19.73 10.02 27.56
CA SER A 6 -20.82 10.46 26.68
C SER A 6 -21.03 9.59 25.43
N THR A 7 -20.12 8.66 25.11
CA THR A 7 -20.25 7.78 23.95
C THR A 7 -20.12 6.30 24.32
N PRO A 8 -20.80 5.37 23.61
CA PRO A 8 -20.71 3.93 23.83
C PRO A 8 -19.42 3.28 23.29
N ASP A 9 -18.46 4.08 22.80
CA ASP A 9 -17.19 3.58 22.29
C ASP A 9 -16.27 3.08 23.41
N SER A 10 -15.35 2.17 23.06
CA SER A 10 -14.47 1.54 24.04
C SER A 10 -13.74 2.57 24.90
N TRP A 11 -13.80 2.38 26.20
CA TRP A 11 -13.30 3.31 27.19
C TRP A 11 -11.78 3.32 27.23
N VAL A 12 -11.17 4.38 26.70
CA VAL A 12 -9.74 4.62 26.80
C VAL A 12 -9.49 5.74 27.80
N ILE A 13 -8.79 5.43 28.88
CA ILE A 13 -8.39 6.44 29.87
C ILE A 13 -7.18 7.17 29.31
N LEU A 14 -7.39 8.35 28.74
CA LEU A 14 -6.34 9.22 28.23
C LEU A 14 -5.86 10.18 29.32
N SER A 15 -4.56 10.45 29.37
CA SER A 15 -4.00 11.55 30.14
C SER A 15 -4.50 12.90 29.59
N PRO A 16 -4.45 14.01 30.37
CA PRO A 16 -4.87 15.32 29.88
C PRO A 16 -4.12 15.77 28.59
N ILE A 17 -2.85 15.37 28.44
CA ILE A 17 -2.06 15.72 27.28
C ILE A 17 -2.45 14.89 26.05
N GLU A 18 -2.74 13.61 26.21
CA GLU A 18 -3.26 12.74 25.13
C GLU A 18 -4.63 13.24 24.65
N GLN A 19 -5.48 13.67 25.58
CA GLN A 19 -6.76 14.30 25.23
C GLN A 19 -6.57 15.62 24.47
N SER A 20 -5.56 16.43 24.83
CA SER A 20 -5.23 17.67 24.13
C SER A 20 -4.80 17.39 22.68
N ILE A 21 -3.90 16.44 22.48
CA ILE A 21 -3.43 16.03 21.15
C ILE A 21 -4.62 15.52 20.29
N LYS A 22 -5.41 14.62 20.85
CA LYS A 22 -6.59 14.04 20.17
C LYS A 22 -7.58 15.14 19.73
N ARG A 23 -7.92 16.07 20.62
CA ARG A 23 -8.83 17.19 20.32
C ARG A 23 -8.29 18.07 19.18
N LYS A 24 -6.99 18.35 19.14
CA LYS A 24 -6.38 19.16 18.06
C LYS A 24 -6.53 18.47 16.69
N ILE A 25 -6.30 17.16 16.64
CA ILE A 25 -6.43 16.38 15.40
C ILE A 25 -7.90 16.33 14.96
N GLU A 26 -8.81 16.00 15.87
CA GLU A 26 -10.23 15.86 15.59
C GLU A 26 -10.90 17.21 15.21
N ALA A 27 -10.42 18.32 15.77
CA ALA A 27 -10.97 19.65 15.49
C ALA A 27 -10.76 20.10 14.04
N VAL A 28 -9.70 19.64 13.37
CA VAL A 28 -9.34 20.07 12.02
C VAL A 28 -9.35 18.94 11.00
N GLY A 29 -9.38 17.69 11.49
CA GLY A 29 -9.31 16.49 10.65
C GLY A 29 -10.65 16.13 10.02
N THR A 30 -10.60 15.68 8.78
CA THR A 30 -11.72 15.05 8.06
C THR A 30 -11.51 13.55 8.05
N PRO A 31 -12.49 12.71 8.47
CA PRO A 31 -12.36 11.25 8.41
C PRO A 31 -12.01 10.77 7.01
N LEU A 32 -11.09 9.81 6.89
CA LEU A 32 -10.63 9.31 5.58
C LEU A 32 -11.75 8.70 4.73
N LYS A 33 -12.84 8.23 5.33
CA LYS A 33 -14.04 7.79 4.57
C LYS A 33 -14.68 8.92 3.73
N ASP A 34 -14.46 10.18 4.11
CA ASP A 34 -15.01 11.37 3.46
C ASP A 34 -13.99 12.03 2.49
N TRP A 35 -12.87 11.35 2.23
CA TRP A 35 -11.87 11.74 1.24
C TRP A 35 -12.13 11.05 -0.11
N ASP A 36 -11.69 11.68 -1.20
CA ASP A 36 -11.70 11.04 -2.53
C ASP A 36 -10.50 10.08 -2.65
N ILE A 37 -10.56 9.01 -1.87
CA ILE A 37 -9.56 7.92 -1.89
C ILE A 37 -10.24 6.56 -2.00
N ASN A 38 -9.51 5.61 -2.56
CA ASN A 38 -9.93 4.22 -2.64
C ASN A 38 -8.88 3.31 -2.00
N ILE A 39 -9.32 2.30 -1.27
CA ILE A 39 -8.47 1.29 -0.66
C ILE A 39 -8.78 -0.05 -1.29
N TYR A 40 -7.79 -0.66 -1.95
CA TYR A 40 -7.94 -1.90 -2.68
C TYR A 40 -6.90 -2.94 -2.24
N ARG A 41 -7.26 -4.20 -2.38
CA ARG A 41 -6.35 -5.33 -2.13
C ARG A 41 -5.47 -5.58 -3.35
N GLY A 42 -4.26 -6.10 -3.13
CA GLY A 42 -3.37 -6.52 -4.19
C GLY A 42 -3.89 -7.72 -4.98
N VAL A 43 -3.21 -8.03 -6.09
CA VAL A 43 -3.61 -9.05 -7.06
C VAL A 43 -3.62 -10.44 -6.42
N LEU A 44 -4.67 -11.21 -6.71
CA LEU A 44 -4.82 -12.61 -6.30
C LEU A 44 -4.44 -13.53 -7.46
N THR A 45 -3.44 -14.38 -7.22
CA THR A 45 -2.95 -15.33 -8.22
C THR A 45 -3.55 -16.72 -8.08
N GLY A 46 -4.00 -17.08 -6.87
CA GLY A 46 -4.42 -18.44 -6.54
C GLY A 46 -3.29 -19.49 -6.61
N CYS A 47 -2.18 -19.17 -7.29
CA CYS A 47 -0.99 -20.01 -7.38
C CYS A 47 0.26 -19.17 -7.59
N ASN A 48 0.87 -18.71 -6.50
CA ASN A 48 2.03 -17.82 -6.59
C ASN A 48 3.21 -18.47 -7.36
N GLU A 49 3.41 -19.77 -7.24
CA GLU A 49 4.51 -20.48 -7.89
C GLU A 49 4.46 -20.38 -9.42
N ALA A 50 3.26 -20.33 -10.00
CA ALA A 50 3.09 -20.24 -11.45
C ALA A 50 3.19 -18.79 -11.95
N PHE A 51 2.67 -17.82 -11.18
CA PHE A 51 2.49 -16.46 -11.66
C PHE A 51 3.52 -15.46 -11.10
N ILE A 52 4.24 -15.78 -10.03
CA ILE A 52 5.29 -14.90 -9.46
C ILE A 52 6.64 -15.53 -9.72
N ILE A 53 7.44 -14.86 -10.52
CA ILE A 53 8.74 -15.33 -11.02
C ILE A 53 9.87 -14.34 -10.64
N ASN A 54 11.10 -14.76 -10.71
CA ASN A 54 12.27 -13.90 -10.60
C ASN A 54 12.74 -13.39 -11.99
N SER A 55 13.72 -12.47 -12.00
CA SER A 55 14.27 -11.93 -13.25
C SER A 55 14.87 -13.01 -14.15
N GLU A 56 15.55 -13.99 -13.61
CA GLU A 56 16.12 -15.09 -14.40
C GLU A 56 15.04 -15.84 -15.19
N LYS A 57 13.92 -16.19 -14.54
CA LYS A 57 12.79 -16.85 -15.20
C LYS A 57 12.07 -15.92 -16.17
N ARG A 58 11.97 -14.63 -15.87
CA ARG A 58 11.46 -13.62 -16.79
C ARG A 58 12.28 -13.58 -18.07
N ASP A 59 13.61 -13.50 -17.93
CA ASP A 59 14.52 -13.42 -19.07
C ASP A 59 14.51 -14.71 -19.90
N GLU A 60 14.37 -15.89 -19.24
CA GLU A 60 14.16 -17.17 -19.93
C GLU A 60 12.86 -17.17 -20.76
N ILE A 61 11.74 -16.70 -20.21
CA ILE A 61 10.47 -16.58 -20.94
C ILE A 61 10.62 -15.64 -22.12
N LEU A 62 11.24 -14.48 -21.94
CA LEU A 62 11.48 -13.51 -23.01
C LEU A 62 12.39 -14.05 -24.11
N ALA A 63 13.40 -14.86 -23.75
CA ALA A 63 14.28 -15.50 -24.71
C ALA A 63 13.58 -16.59 -25.54
N ASN A 64 12.52 -17.21 -24.99
CA ASN A 64 11.72 -18.23 -25.67
C ASN A 64 10.62 -17.65 -26.60
N CYS A 65 10.42 -16.33 -26.61
CA CYS A 65 9.51 -15.67 -27.54
C CYS A 65 10.04 -15.83 -28.99
N GLN A 66 9.15 -16.18 -29.90
CA GLN A 66 9.52 -16.52 -31.29
C GLN A 66 9.66 -15.29 -32.19
N THR A 67 9.05 -14.17 -31.82
CA THR A 67 9.08 -12.92 -32.57
C THR A 67 9.36 -11.74 -31.61
N ASP A 68 9.92 -10.66 -32.17
CA ASP A 68 10.14 -9.43 -31.39
C ASP A 68 8.82 -8.83 -30.90
N ASP A 69 7.74 -8.98 -31.65
CA ASP A 69 6.43 -8.51 -31.26
C ASP A 69 5.87 -9.30 -30.06
N GLU A 70 5.99 -10.63 -30.05
CA GLU A 70 5.66 -11.45 -28.89
C GLU A 70 6.52 -11.07 -27.68
N ARG A 71 7.82 -10.86 -27.89
CA ARG A 71 8.74 -10.48 -26.82
C ARG A 71 8.35 -9.15 -26.18
N ASN A 72 8.01 -8.15 -26.99
CA ASN A 72 7.62 -6.82 -26.51
C ASN A 72 6.31 -6.91 -25.69
N ARG A 73 5.29 -7.57 -26.23
CA ARG A 73 4.03 -7.78 -25.50
C ARG A 73 4.23 -8.56 -24.21
N THR A 74 5.07 -9.60 -24.22
CA THR A 74 5.39 -10.40 -23.04
C THR A 74 6.14 -9.58 -22.00
N ALA A 75 7.06 -8.72 -22.41
CA ALA A 75 7.76 -7.82 -21.49
C ALA A 75 6.82 -6.82 -20.81
N GLU A 76 5.80 -6.33 -21.50
CA GLU A 76 4.75 -5.46 -20.92
C GLU A 76 3.80 -6.22 -20.01
N LEU A 77 3.51 -7.50 -20.32
CA LEU A 77 2.65 -8.38 -19.52
C LEU A 77 3.29 -8.72 -18.18
N ILE A 78 4.61 -8.95 -18.14
CA ILE A 78 5.34 -9.33 -16.93
C ILE A 78 5.76 -8.08 -16.18
N ARG A 79 5.05 -7.77 -15.10
CA ARG A 79 5.19 -6.53 -14.32
C ARG A 79 5.90 -6.76 -12.99
N PRO A 80 6.72 -5.82 -12.52
CA PRO A 80 7.32 -5.93 -11.19
C PRO A 80 6.25 -5.89 -10.11
N ILE A 81 6.44 -6.67 -9.02
CA ILE A 81 5.46 -6.79 -7.94
C ILE A 81 6.12 -6.59 -6.57
N LEU A 82 5.44 -5.85 -5.68
CA LEU A 82 5.81 -5.73 -4.26
C LEU A 82 5.00 -6.71 -3.40
N ARG A 83 5.67 -7.29 -2.42
CA ARG A 83 5.07 -8.15 -1.39
C ARG A 83 5.09 -7.44 -0.05
N GLY A 84 4.25 -7.85 0.90
CA GLY A 84 4.18 -7.19 2.21
C GLY A 84 5.51 -7.07 2.95
N ARG A 85 6.41 -8.06 2.80
CA ARG A 85 7.76 -8.04 3.42
C ARG A 85 8.74 -7.07 2.75
N ASP A 86 8.45 -6.66 1.52
CA ASP A 86 9.28 -5.74 0.75
C ASP A 86 9.03 -4.28 1.17
N ILE A 87 7.90 -4.01 1.84
CA ILE A 87 7.49 -2.66 2.24
C ILE A 87 8.19 -2.26 3.54
N LYS A 88 8.81 -1.08 3.53
CA LYS A 88 9.46 -0.44 4.66
C LYS A 88 8.85 0.95 4.90
N ARG A 89 9.27 1.61 5.98
CA ARG A 89 8.86 2.99 6.26
C ARG A 89 9.34 3.94 5.15
N TYR A 90 8.44 4.54 4.41
CA TYR A 90 8.67 5.39 3.24
C TYR A 90 9.24 4.69 2.01
N ILE A 91 10.06 3.66 2.16
CA ILE A 91 10.80 2.99 1.09
C ILE A 91 10.35 1.53 0.93
N TYR A 92 10.88 0.85 -0.06
CA TYR A 92 10.71 -0.60 -0.26
C TYR A 92 12.04 -1.24 -0.66
N ASP A 93 12.19 -2.52 -0.30
CA ASP A 93 13.30 -3.36 -0.74
C ASP A 93 12.74 -4.34 -1.78
N TRP A 94 12.77 -3.97 -3.06
CA TRP A 94 12.28 -4.85 -4.10
C TRP A 94 13.16 -6.09 -4.24
N ALA A 95 12.56 -7.24 -4.11
CA ALA A 95 13.27 -8.52 -4.07
C ALA A 95 13.35 -9.21 -5.43
N ASP A 96 13.39 -8.44 -6.49
CA ASP A 96 13.54 -8.92 -7.86
C ASP A 96 12.47 -9.96 -8.25
N VAL A 97 11.21 -9.64 -7.97
CA VAL A 97 10.06 -10.50 -8.29
C VAL A 97 9.09 -9.83 -9.23
N TRP A 98 8.55 -10.64 -10.14
CA TRP A 98 7.69 -10.22 -11.23
C TRP A 98 6.39 -11.02 -11.22
N LEU A 99 5.29 -10.38 -11.63
CA LEU A 99 4.01 -11.02 -11.84
C LEU A 99 3.77 -11.23 -13.34
N ILE A 100 3.46 -12.45 -13.74
CA ILE A 100 2.85 -12.74 -15.04
C ILE A 100 1.39 -12.27 -14.95
N ASN A 101 1.14 -11.04 -15.44
CA ASN A 101 -0.13 -10.34 -15.25
C ASN A 101 -1.16 -10.72 -16.34
N THR A 102 -1.45 -12.01 -16.46
CA THR A 102 -2.52 -12.51 -17.35
C THR A 102 -3.90 -12.14 -16.82
N HIS A 103 -4.20 -10.84 -16.80
CA HIS A 103 -5.43 -10.31 -16.22
C HIS A 103 -6.69 -10.78 -17.00
N ASN A 104 -7.81 -10.83 -16.29
CA ASN A 104 -9.10 -11.21 -16.85
C ASN A 104 -9.87 -10.03 -17.46
N GLY A 105 -9.17 -8.90 -17.70
CA GLY A 105 -9.77 -7.70 -18.24
C GLY A 105 -10.68 -6.95 -17.26
N ILE A 106 -11.33 -5.93 -17.79
CA ILE A 106 -12.38 -5.14 -17.11
C ILE A 106 -13.54 -5.02 -18.08
N LYS A 107 -14.70 -5.54 -17.71
CA LYS A 107 -15.88 -5.61 -18.59
C LYS A 107 -16.20 -4.24 -19.22
N GLY A 108 -16.21 -4.18 -20.54
CA GLY A 108 -16.52 -2.99 -21.33
C GLY A 108 -15.39 -1.95 -21.42
N ARG A 109 -14.19 -2.18 -20.82
CA ARG A 109 -13.07 -1.23 -20.82
C ARG A 109 -11.74 -1.84 -21.24
N LEU A 110 -11.42 -3.03 -20.75
CA LEU A 110 -10.15 -3.70 -21.01
C LEU A 110 -10.41 -5.16 -21.36
N GLU A 111 -9.93 -5.59 -22.50
CA GLU A 111 -10.04 -7.00 -22.91
C GLU A 111 -9.17 -7.89 -22.03
N ARG A 112 -9.60 -9.12 -21.78
CA ARG A 112 -8.80 -10.10 -21.04
C ARG A 112 -7.57 -10.51 -21.86
N ILE A 113 -6.56 -10.97 -21.21
CA ILE A 113 -5.40 -11.57 -21.88
C ILE A 113 -5.81 -12.92 -22.47
N HIS A 114 -5.60 -13.08 -23.77
CA HIS A 114 -5.72 -14.36 -24.48
C HIS A 114 -4.35 -15.03 -24.45
N ILE A 115 -4.26 -16.15 -23.77
CA ILE A 115 -2.95 -16.82 -23.53
C ILE A 115 -2.30 -17.32 -24.83
N GLU A 116 -3.11 -17.56 -25.86
CA GLU A 116 -2.68 -17.99 -27.19
C GLU A 116 -1.80 -16.94 -27.89
N ASP A 117 -1.95 -15.68 -27.54
CA ASP A 117 -1.12 -14.57 -28.04
C ASP A 117 0.27 -14.50 -27.37
N TYR A 118 0.49 -15.32 -26.35
CA TYR A 118 1.70 -15.37 -25.51
C TYR A 118 2.26 -16.80 -25.38
N PRO A 119 2.71 -17.45 -26.48
CA PRO A 119 3.13 -18.85 -26.47
C PRO A 119 4.21 -19.19 -25.45
N ALA A 120 5.19 -18.30 -25.26
CA ALA A 120 6.25 -18.50 -24.27
C ALA A 120 5.72 -18.47 -22.82
N VAL A 121 4.78 -17.57 -22.51
CA VAL A 121 4.10 -17.51 -21.20
C VAL A 121 3.22 -18.75 -21.01
N LYS A 122 2.48 -19.16 -22.05
CA LYS A 122 1.67 -20.37 -22.03
C LYS A 122 2.53 -21.60 -21.69
N ALA A 123 3.65 -21.77 -22.39
CA ALA A 123 4.57 -22.89 -22.17
C ALA A 123 5.12 -22.92 -20.72
N HIS A 124 5.33 -21.77 -20.10
CA HIS A 124 5.68 -21.69 -18.68
C HIS A 124 4.51 -22.10 -17.79
N LEU A 125 3.31 -21.56 -18.00
CA LEU A 125 2.14 -21.86 -17.16
C LEU A 125 1.66 -23.30 -17.31
N ASP A 126 1.83 -23.93 -18.48
CA ASP A 126 1.51 -25.35 -18.72
C ASP A 126 2.30 -26.29 -17.81
N GLN A 127 3.52 -25.91 -17.37
CA GLN A 127 4.31 -26.67 -16.38
C GLN A 127 3.61 -26.74 -15.02
N PHE A 128 2.69 -25.83 -14.75
CA PHE A 128 1.92 -25.76 -13.51
C PHE A 128 0.45 -26.15 -13.70
N TRP A 129 0.10 -26.78 -14.85
CA TRP A 129 -1.29 -27.07 -15.23
C TRP A 129 -2.09 -27.73 -14.12
N ASP A 130 -1.55 -28.74 -13.46
CA ASP A 130 -2.24 -29.46 -12.38
C ASP A 130 -2.56 -28.58 -11.16
N LYS A 131 -1.82 -27.47 -10.96
CA LYS A 131 -2.06 -26.52 -9.88
C LYS A 131 -2.97 -25.36 -10.27
N ILE A 132 -3.00 -24.99 -11.56
CA ILE A 132 -3.75 -23.81 -12.01
C ILE A 132 -5.12 -24.15 -12.57
N LYS A 133 -5.34 -25.36 -13.09
CA LYS A 133 -6.59 -25.76 -13.77
C LYS A 133 -7.84 -25.64 -12.89
N ASP A 134 -7.73 -25.90 -11.57
CA ASP A 134 -8.85 -25.95 -10.63
C ASP A 134 -8.66 -24.94 -9.45
N ARG A 135 -7.79 -23.92 -9.60
CA ARG A 135 -7.56 -22.98 -8.51
C ARG A 135 -8.75 -22.06 -8.26
N ALA A 136 -9.01 -21.70 -7.00
CA ALA A 136 -10.15 -20.88 -6.60
C ALA A 136 -10.11 -19.44 -7.13
N ASP A 137 -8.90 -18.85 -7.23
CA ASP A 137 -8.68 -17.46 -7.66
C ASP A 137 -8.28 -17.38 -9.13
N GLN A 138 -9.10 -17.96 -10.03
CA GLN A 138 -8.92 -17.85 -11.49
C GLN A 138 -9.92 -16.89 -12.11
N GLY A 139 -9.61 -16.43 -13.34
CA GLY A 139 -10.52 -15.70 -14.22
C GLY A 139 -11.37 -16.62 -15.07
N ASP A 140 -11.67 -16.20 -16.32
CA ASP A 140 -12.49 -16.96 -17.28
C ASP A 140 -11.81 -18.26 -17.74
N THR A 141 -10.48 -18.30 -17.70
CA THR A 141 -9.70 -19.50 -17.97
C THR A 141 -8.68 -19.76 -16.86
N PRO A 142 -8.14 -21.01 -16.75
CA PRO A 142 -7.08 -21.29 -15.79
C PRO A 142 -5.81 -20.45 -15.96
N TYR A 143 -5.57 -19.88 -17.13
CA TYR A 143 -4.43 -19.00 -17.37
C TYR A 143 -4.66 -17.58 -16.87
N ASN A 144 -5.92 -17.14 -16.73
CA ASN A 144 -6.23 -15.79 -16.30
C ASN A 144 -6.26 -15.66 -14.79
N LEU A 145 -5.72 -14.53 -14.29
CA LEU A 145 -5.85 -14.13 -12.90
C LEU A 145 -7.30 -13.77 -12.57
N ARG A 146 -7.65 -13.83 -11.30
CA ARG A 146 -8.97 -13.42 -10.81
C ARG A 146 -9.32 -12.00 -11.26
N ASN A 147 -10.60 -11.75 -11.54
CA ASN A 147 -11.13 -10.44 -11.88
C ASN A 147 -10.69 -9.36 -10.89
N CYS A 148 -10.16 -8.26 -11.42
CA CYS A 148 -9.74 -7.09 -10.68
C CYS A 148 -10.33 -5.83 -11.34
N ALA A 149 -11.46 -5.33 -10.82
CA ALA A 149 -12.15 -4.18 -11.40
C ALA A 149 -11.36 -2.86 -11.31
N TYR A 150 -10.36 -2.82 -10.42
CA TYR A 150 -9.48 -1.68 -10.16
C TYR A 150 -8.04 -1.91 -10.66
N LEU A 151 -7.86 -2.74 -11.67
CA LEU A 151 -6.53 -3.07 -12.21
C LEU A 151 -5.75 -1.82 -12.65
N GLU A 152 -6.45 -0.84 -13.22
CA GLU A 152 -5.86 0.43 -13.68
C GLU A 152 -5.35 1.31 -12.51
N ASP A 153 -5.87 1.12 -11.31
CA ASP A 153 -5.43 1.88 -10.13
C ASP A 153 -4.00 1.52 -9.71
N PHE A 154 -3.49 0.34 -10.10
CA PHE A 154 -2.09 0.00 -9.88
C PHE A 154 -1.11 0.84 -10.71
N CYS A 155 -1.55 1.45 -11.81
CA CYS A 155 -0.73 2.31 -12.65
C CYS A 155 -0.78 3.80 -12.23
N LYS A 156 -1.54 4.13 -11.17
CA LYS A 156 -1.64 5.48 -10.62
C LYS A 156 -0.70 5.65 -9.43
N PRO A 157 -0.37 6.91 -9.07
CA PRO A 157 0.25 7.20 -7.78
C PRO A 157 -0.56 6.59 -6.63
N LYS A 158 0.12 5.89 -5.74
CA LYS A 158 -0.54 5.13 -4.67
C LYS A 158 0.34 4.93 -3.45
N ILE A 159 -0.31 4.70 -2.31
CA ILE A 159 0.35 4.16 -1.13
C ILE A 159 0.28 2.64 -1.20
N VAL A 160 1.37 1.97 -0.90
CA VAL A 160 1.41 0.50 -0.73
C VAL A 160 1.70 0.18 0.73
N TYR A 161 0.95 -0.77 1.30
CA TYR A 161 1.16 -1.21 2.68
C TYR A 161 0.78 -2.69 2.88
N PRO A 162 1.42 -3.41 3.82
CA PRO A 162 1.07 -4.79 4.13
C PRO A 162 -0.24 -4.87 4.92
N ASN A 163 -1.10 -5.85 4.62
CA ASN A 163 -2.34 -6.09 5.37
C ASN A 163 -2.08 -6.38 6.85
N MET A 164 -1.06 -7.19 7.13
CA MET A 164 -0.69 -7.59 8.49
C MET A 164 0.76 -7.21 8.76
N THR A 165 1.01 -6.45 9.82
CA THR A 165 2.32 -5.91 10.11
C THR A 165 2.49 -5.59 11.60
N LYS A 166 3.73 -5.71 12.08
CA LYS A 166 4.13 -5.24 13.40
C LYS A 166 4.45 -3.73 13.41
N TYR A 167 4.96 -3.20 12.29
CA TYR A 167 5.60 -1.88 12.22
C TYR A 167 4.78 -0.82 11.49
N MET A 168 3.69 -1.20 10.82
CA MET A 168 2.81 -0.30 10.06
C MET A 168 3.58 0.58 9.06
N PRO A 169 4.31 0.00 8.10
CA PRO A 169 5.04 0.75 7.09
C PRO A 169 4.14 1.09 5.90
N PHE A 170 4.35 2.26 5.34
CA PHE A 170 3.68 2.75 4.14
C PHE A 170 4.72 3.28 3.17
N THR A 171 4.62 2.91 1.89
CA THR A 171 5.49 3.45 0.85
C THR A 171 4.68 4.08 -0.26
N TYR A 172 5.19 5.16 -0.85
CA TYR A 172 4.62 5.79 -2.01
C TYR A 172 5.17 5.13 -3.28
N ASP A 173 4.31 4.91 -4.28
CA ASP A 173 4.69 4.38 -5.59
C ASP A 173 3.94 5.13 -6.69
N GLU A 174 4.66 5.62 -7.68
CA GLU A 174 4.11 6.40 -8.81
C GLU A 174 3.37 5.56 -9.86
N GLY A 175 3.15 4.29 -9.63
CA GLY A 175 2.48 3.38 -10.56
C GLY A 175 3.41 2.35 -11.20
N ALA A 176 4.63 2.19 -10.69
CA ALA A 176 5.61 1.26 -11.22
C ALA A 176 5.28 -0.21 -10.89
N TYR A 177 4.74 -0.46 -9.69
CA TYR A 177 4.58 -1.80 -9.16
C TYR A 177 3.13 -2.24 -9.04
N LEU A 178 2.90 -3.53 -9.33
CA LEU A 178 1.75 -4.27 -8.83
C LEU A 178 2.01 -4.73 -7.39
N THR A 179 0.99 -5.20 -6.68
CA THR A 179 1.14 -5.76 -5.33
C THR A 179 0.43 -7.09 -5.21
N ASN A 180 0.95 -7.98 -4.37
CA ASN A 180 0.31 -9.27 -4.12
C ASN A 180 -0.83 -9.14 -3.09
N GLN A 181 -1.61 -10.21 -2.92
CA GLN A 181 -2.78 -10.27 -2.03
C GLN A 181 -2.49 -9.99 -0.54
N LYS A 182 -1.23 -9.92 -0.14
CA LYS A 182 -0.82 -9.58 1.24
C LYS A 182 -0.60 -8.08 1.43
N CYS A 183 -0.74 -7.30 0.37
CA CYS A 183 -0.69 -5.84 0.37
C CYS A 183 -2.05 -5.23 0.05
N PHE A 184 -2.20 -3.98 0.44
CA PHE A 184 -3.25 -3.09 0.01
C PHE A 184 -2.64 -1.86 -0.65
N ILE A 185 -3.44 -1.17 -1.44
CA ILE A 185 -3.08 0.12 -2.03
C ILE A 185 -4.13 1.17 -1.64
N ILE A 186 -3.69 2.42 -1.50
CA ILE A 186 -4.57 3.59 -1.39
C ILE A 186 -4.28 4.46 -2.59
N THR A 187 -5.32 4.79 -3.39
CA THR A 187 -5.26 5.70 -4.53
C THR A 187 -6.22 6.87 -4.31
N GLY A 188 -6.01 7.98 -4.98
CA GLY A 188 -6.89 9.15 -4.92
C GLY A 188 -6.15 10.45 -4.63
N GLU A 189 -6.79 11.35 -3.88
CA GLU A 189 -6.24 12.67 -3.58
C GLU A 189 -5.12 12.63 -2.52
N LEU A 190 -4.17 13.56 -2.60
CA LEU A 190 -3.15 13.84 -1.59
C LEU A 190 -2.31 12.61 -1.17
N VAL A 191 -2.03 11.69 -2.10
CA VAL A 191 -1.43 10.38 -1.79
C VAL A 191 -0.05 10.50 -1.14
N ALA A 192 0.82 11.40 -1.63
CA ALA A 192 2.14 11.62 -1.04
C ALA A 192 2.06 12.20 0.38
N TYR A 193 1.16 13.18 0.59
CA TYR A 193 0.88 13.72 1.92
C TYR A 193 0.36 12.65 2.89
N LEU A 194 -0.59 11.83 2.44
CA LEU A 194 -1.09 10.69 3.23
C LEU A 194 0.00 9.67 3.52
N THR A 195 0.91 9.40 2.59
CA THR A 195 2.09 8.54 2.85
C THR A 195 2.93 9.09 3.99
N ALA A 196 3.19 10.40 3.97
CA ALA A 196 3.93 11.06 5.05
C ALA A 196 3.18 10.97 6.38
N PHE A 197 1.86 11.26 6.39
CA PHE A 197 1.05 11.20 7.61
C PHE A 197 1.02 9.79 8.22
N LEU A 198 0.72 8.77 7.44
CA LEU A 198 0.62 7.38 7.89
C LEU A 198 1.95 6.80 8.40
N ASN A 199 3.09 7.36 7.97
CA ASN A 199 4.41 7.02 8.50
C ASN A 199 4.85 7.88 9.68
N SER A 200 4.13 8.96 9.99
CA SER A 200 4.54 9.91 11.03
C SER A 200 4.44 9.31 12.44
N SER A 201 5.26 9.85 13.34
CA SER A 201 5.16 9.54 14.76
C SER A 201 3.82 9.95 15.35
N LEU A 202 3.24 11.05 14.86
CA LEU A 202 1.91 11.52 15.26
C LEU A 202 0.83 10.46 14.97
N PHE A 203 0.79 9.94 13.74
CA PHE A 203 -0.16 8.89 13.35
C PHE A 203 0.00 7.65 14.23
N LYS A 204 1.23 7.17 14.40
CA LYS A 204 1.49 5.97 15.20
C LYS A 204 1.12 6.15 16.66
N TYR A 205 1.42 7.30 17.23
CA TYR A 205 1.08 7.63 18.60
C TYR A 205 -0.44 7.64 18.83
N CYS A 206 -1.19 8.29 17.93
CA CYS A 206 -2.63 8.51 18.10
C CYS A 206 -3.51 7.35 17.62
N PHE A 207 -3.09 6.62 16.60
CA PHE A 207 -3.98 5.71 15.87
C PHE A 207 -3.52 4.25 15.79
N ARG A 208 -2.32 3.92 16.27
CA ARG A 208 -1.84 2.54 16.24
C ARG A 208 -2.84 1.57 16.90
N ASP A 209 -3.38 1.96 18.04
CA ASP A 209 -4.29 1.11 18.82
C ASP A 209 -5.73 1.09 18.27
N SER A 210 -6.03 1.90 17.24
CA SER A 210 -7.26 1.79 16.45
C SER A 210 -7.31 0.55 15.56
N PHE A 211 -6.14 -0.06 15.30
CA PHE A 211 -6.02 -1.30 14.53
C PHE A 211 -5.91 -2.49 15.47
N PRO A 212 -6.71 -3.56 15.26
CA PRO A 212 -6.72 -4.70 16.18
C PRO A 212 -5.37 -5.38 16.23
N GLU A 213 -4.91 -5.65 17.44
CA GLU A 213 -3.71 -6.40 17.69
C GLU A 213 -3.98 -7.90 17.59
N LEU A 214 -3.18 -8.55 16.77
CA LEU A 214 -3.14 -9.99 16.62
C LEU A 214 -1.95 -10.57 17.39
N GLN A 215 -1.78 -11.88 17.34
CA GLN A 215 -0.69 -12.56 18.03
C GLN A 215 0.68 -11.98 17.68
N GLY A 216 1.53 -11.78 18.68
CA GLY A 216 2.91 -11.32 18.51
C GLY A 216 3.08 -9.82 18.20
N GLY A 217 2.08 -8.99 18.55
CA GLY A 217 2.12 -7.54 18.33
C GLY A 217 1.85 -7.12 16.88
N THR A 218 1.44 -8.08 16.03
CA THR A 218 1.02 -7.82 14.66
C THR A 218 -0.34 -7.13 14.65
N ARG A 219 -0.55 -6.19 13.75
CA ARG A 219 -1.83 -5.49 13.57
C ARG A 219 -2.38 -5.73 12.18
N GLU A 220 -3.70 -5.80 12.09
CA GLU A 220 -4.43 -5.88 10.83
C GLU A 220 -4.81 -4.47 10.35
N LEU A 221 -4.29 -4.07 9.20
CA LEU A 221 -4.54 -2.76 8.59
C LEU A 221 -5.74 -2.82 7.62
N SER A 222 -6.91 -3.03 8.18
CA SER A 222 -8.16 -3.15 7.41
C SER A 222 -8.77 -1.77 7.12
N LYS A 223 -9.42 -1.62 5.95
CA LYS A 223 -10.06 -0.36 5.50
C LYS A 223 -10.98 0.26 6.55
N ILE A 224 -11.78 -0.54 7.24
CA ILE A 224 -12.77 -0.06 8.23
C ILE A 224 -12.15 0.76 9.38
N PHE A 225 -10.87 0.55 9.67
CA PHE A 225 -10.15 1.30 10.69
C PHE A 225 -9.59 2.61 10.11
N PHE A 226 -9.08 2.59 8.87
CA PHE A 226 -8.66 3.82 8.18
C PHE A 226 -9.81 4.80 7.99
N ASP A 227 -11.00 4.32 7.65
CA ASP A 227 -12.19 5.14 7.38
C ASP A 227 -12.51 6.13 8.51
N LYS A 228 -12.15 5.81 9.76
CA LYS A 228 -12.44 6.62 10.95
C LYS A 228 -11.34 7.63 11.30
N ILE A 229 -10.17 7.54 10.69
CA ILE A 229 -9.02 8.37 11.05
C ILE A 229 -9.22 9.80 10.51
N PRO A 230 -9.26 10.81 11.39
CA PRO A 230 -9.37 12.20 10.97
C PRO A 230 -8.00 12.71 10.51
N VAL A 231 -7.93 13.23 9.28
CA VAL A 231 -6.72 13.81 8.70
C VAL A 231 -7.03 15.20 8.19
N LEU A 232 -6.16 16.16 8.46
CA LEU A 232 -6.31 17.53 7.96
C LEU A 232 -6.11 17.55 6.44
N LYS A 233 -7.11 18.01 5.69
CA LYS A 233 -6.96 18.30 4.26
C LYS A 233 -6.14 19.57 4.10
N VAL A 234 -5.08 19.49 3.31
CA VAL A 234 -4.13 20.60 3.12
C VAL A 234 -4.32 21.26 1.75
N SER A 235 -3.82 22.49 1.62
CA SER A 235 -3.75 23.19 0.34
C SER A 235 -2.64 22.61 -0.53
N SER A 236 -2.71 22.82 -1.85
CA SER A 236 -1.68 22.37 -2.79
C SER A 236 -0.28 22.89 -2.47
N ALA A 237 -0.15 24.09 -1.89
CA ALA A 237 1.14 24.64 -1.48
C ALA A 237 1.76 23.88 -0.31
N ILE A 238 0.93 23.38 0.62
CA ILE A 238 1.39 22.54 1.73
C ILE A 238 1.67 21.12 1.23
N GLU A 239 0.78 20.59 0.39
CA GLU A 239 0.97 19.27 -0.24
C GLU A 239 2.32 19.17 -0.95
N GLN A 240 2.68 20.19 -1.74
CA GLN A 240 3.94 20.22 -2.48
C GLN A 240 5.17 20.03 -1.58
N ARG A 241 5.16 20.61 -0.40
CA ARG A 241 6.25 20.44 0.58
C ARG A 241 6.36 18.97 1.07
N PHE A 242 5.22 18.29 1.20
CA PHE A 242 5.22 16.86 1.57
C PHE A 242 5.63 15.97 0.40
N ILE A 243 5.26 16.30 -0.83
CA ILE A 243 5.73 15.60 -2.03
C ILE A 243 7.27 15.64 -2.05
N GLU A 244 7.86 16.84 -1.97
CA GLU A 244 9.33 17.01 -1.95
C GLU A 244 9.99 16.24 -0.81
N ALA A 245 9.40 16.23 0.39
CA ALA A 245 9.93 15.51 1.54
C ALA A 245 9.83 13.99 1.39
N VAL A 246 8.75 13.50 0.78
CA VAL A 246 8.58 12.05 0.49
C VAL A 246 9.54 11.61 -0.60
N ASP A 247 9.68 12.38 -1.67
CA ASP A 247 10.64 12.09 -2.74
C ASP A 247 12.07 12.05 -2.21
N ASP A 248 12.46 13.04 -1.39
CA ASP A 248 13.80 13.10 -0.81
C ASP A 248 14.08 11.90 0.13
N ILE A 249 13.13 11.53 1.01
CA ILE A 249 13.34 10.40 1.90
C ILE A 249 13.33 9.06 1.18
N GLN A 250 12.59 8.94 0.06
CA GLN A 250 12.58 7.74 -0.77
C GLN A 250 13.89 7.52 -1.50
N GLN A 251 14.54 8.58 -1.95
CA GLN A 251 15.87 8.48 -2.57
C GLN A 251 16.93 7.96 -1.59
N SER A 252 16.84 8.37 -0.32
CA SER A 252 17.79 7.95 0.71
C SER A 252 17.15 8.11 2.09
N TYR A 253 16.67 7.00 2.65
CA TYR A 253 16.08 7.00 3.98
C TYR A 253 17.11 7.34 5.06
N THR A 254 16.79 8.33 5.88
CA THR A 254 17.50 8.62 7.13
C THR A 254 16.52 8.94 8.25
N SER A 255 16.88 8.62 9.49
CA SER A 255 16.09 9.00 10.66
C SER A 255 15.95 10.53 10.80
N GLN A 256 16.91 11.30 10.30
CA GLN A 256 16.84 12.76 10.30
C GLN A 256 15.74 13.27 9.37
N LYS A 257 15.63 12.74 8.15
CA LYS A 257 14.55 13.09 7.21
C LYS A 257 13.19 12.69 7.76
N ALA A 258 13.08 11.50 8.37
CA ALA A 258 11.83 11.06 9.00
C ALA A 258 11.42 12.00 10.15
N LYS A 259 12.36 12.45 10.99
CA LYS A 259 12.10 13.45 12.03
C LYS A 259 11.71 14.81 11.47
N ALA A 260 12.28 15.23 10.35
CA ALA A 260 11.90 16.47 9.69
C ALA A 260 10.43 16.42 9.22
N ILE A 261 10.00 15.30 8.64
CA ILE A 261 8.58 15.09 8.26
C ILE A 261 7.69 15.08 9.51
N ASP A 262 8.09 14.41 10.61
CA ASP A 262 7.36 14.44 11.88
C ASP A 262 7.18 15.87 12.39
N THR A 263 8.22 16.70 12.31
CA THR A 263 8.18 18.12 12.71
C THR A 263 7.19 18.92 11.85
N MET A 264 7.14 18.66 10.53
CA MET A 264 6.15 19.31 9.66
C MET A 264 4.71 19.03 10.12
N PHE A 265 4.41 17.81 10.59
CA PHE A 265 3.11 17.49 11.15
C PHE A 265 2.87 18.14 12.50
N PHE A 266 3.89 18.19 13.38
CA PHE A 266 3.76 18.84 14.67
C PHE A 266 3.39 20.34 14.51
N ASP A 267 4.06 21.02 13.57
CA ASP A 267 3.74 22.41 13.22
C ASP A 267 2.35 22.55 12.60
N LEU A 268 2.01 21.65 11.66
CA LEU A 268 0.73 21.67 10.96
C LEU A 268 -0.49 21.53 11.90
N TYR A 269 -0.34 20.71 12.96
CA TYR A 269 -1.38 20.53 13.98
C TYR A 269 -1.22 21.48 15.19
N ASN A 270 -0.31 22.44 15.13
CA ASN A 270 -0.04 23.41 16.21
C ASN A 270 0.21 22.70 17.56
N LEU A 271 1.04 21.67 17.56
CA LEU A 271 1.38 20.95 18.77
C LEU A 271 2.36 21.77 19.63
N THR A 272 2.14 21.77 20.94
CA THR A 272 3.05 22.43 21.89
C THR A 272 4.32 21.61 22.06
N ALA A 273 5.40 22.23 22.52
CA ALA A 273 6.67 21.57 22.80
C ALA A 273 6.52 20.36 23.76
N ASN A 274 5.55 20.43 24.69
CA ASN A 274 5.28 19.33 25.60
C ASN A 274 4.57 18.15 24.90
N GLU A 275 3.61 18.44 24.02
CA GLU A 275 2.93 17.42 23.20
C GLU A 275 3.91 16.75 22.24
N CYS A 276 4.77 17.52 21.56
CA CYS A 276 5.82 16.98 20.69
C CYS A 276 6.79 16.06 21.46
N ARG A 277 7.16 16.43 22.68
CA ARG A 277 8.04 15.61 23.54
C ARG A 277 7.37 14.30 23.95
N ILE A 278 6.07 14.31 24.23
CA ILE A 278 5.31 13.11 24.62
C ILE A 278 5.15 12.17 23.43
N ILE A 279 4.83 12.68 22.23
CA ILE A 279 4.75 11.87 21.01
C ILE A 279 6.14 11.29 20.70
N GLY A 280 7.16 12.12 20.81
CA GLY A 280 8.55 11.76 20.48
C GLY A 280 8.74 11.47 18.99
N PHE A 281 9.86 10.85 18.66
CA PHE A 281 10.15 10.36 17.31
C PHE A 281 10.20 8.82 17.36
N ILE A 282 9.18 8.21 16.82
CA ILE A 282 9.04 6.75 16.83
C ILE A 282 9.94 6.17 15.74
N GLY A 283 11.04 5.51 16.17
CA GLY A 283 11.86 4.67 15.30
C GLY A 283 11.06 3.48 14.81
N ILE A 284 11.41 2.98 13.63
CA ILE A 284 10.98 1.65 13.17
C ILE A 284 12.25 0.81 13.14
N GLU A 285 12.28 -0.18 13.98
CA GLU A 285 13.27 -1.24 13.96
C GLU A 285 12.72 -2.45 13.22
#